data_1f9580a03bc240606358fce8f18304b6
#
_entry.id   1f9580a03bc240606358fce8f18304b6
#
_cell.length_a   1.000
_cell.length_b   1.000
_cell.length_c   1.000
_cell.angle_alpha   90.00
_cell.angle_beta   90.00
_cell.angle_gamma   90.00
#
_symmetry.space_group_name_H-M   'P 1'
#
loop_
_entity.id
_entity.type
_entity.pdbx_description
1 polymer ?
#
loop_
_entity_poly.entity_id
_entity_poly.type
_entity_poly.pdbx_seq_one_letter_code
_entity_poly.pdbx_strand_id
1 'polypeptide(L)'
;MIWSIEFLEEAEKDMKKLDHSAQIQVLKGIKKVSQNPLSVREGGYGKSLGNKSGTNLTNLMKIKFRDLGIRVVYKVERVGKVMKIIVVSARTDEQVYNEAAKRRDRCDS
;
A
#
# COMPACT_ATOMS: atom_id res chain seq x y z
N MET A 1 9.03 -7.60 15.46
CA MET A 1 7.96 -8.54 15.07
C MET A 1 7.46 -8.16 13.68
N ILE A 2 7.44 -9.12 12.75
CA ILE A 2 7.04 -8.86 11.38
C ILE A 2 5.53 -9.07 11.23
N TRP A 3 4.87 -8.10 10.59
CA TRP A 3 3.45 -8.22 10.29
C TRP A 3 3.25 -9.14 9.09
N SER A 4 2.13 -9.84 9.06
CA SER A 4 1.77 -10.65 7.89
C SER A 4 1.44 -9.74 6.72
N ILE A 5 1.84 -10.15 5.52
CA ILE A 5 1.56 -9.39 4.30
C ILE A 5 0.49 -10.14 3.53
N GLU A 6 -0.61 -9.44 3.23
CA GLU A 6 -1.66 -9.97 2.37
C GLU A 6 -1.88 -9.01 1.22
N PHE A 7 -2.19 -9.55 0.04
CA PHE A 7 -2.52 -8.75 -1.13
C PHE A 7 -3.99 -8.94 -1.46
N LEU A 8 -4.69 -7.86 -1.77
CA LEU A 8 -5.98 -7.99 -2.42
C LEU A 8 -5.75 -8.66 -3.78
N GLU A 9 -6.74 -9.40 -4.25
CA GLU A 9 -6.66 -10.03 -5.57
C GLU A 9 -6.28 -9.03 -6.66
N GLU A 10 -6.87 -7.84 -6.62
CA GLU A 10 -6.57 -6.79 -7.59
C GLU A 10 -5.12 -6.30 -7.47
N ALA A 11 -4.58 -6.25 -6.25
CA ALA A 11 -3.19 -5.87 -6.04
C ALA A 11 -2.23 -6.95 -6.56
N GLU A 12 -2.59 -8.21 -6.43
CA GLU A 12 -1.80 -9.30 -7.02
C GLU A 12 -1.74 -9.16 -8.53
N LYS A 13 -2.85 -8.81 -9.16
CA LYS A 13 -2.89 -8.57 -10.60
C LYS A 13 -2.02 -7.38 -10.99
N ASP A 14 -2.02 -6.32 -10.15
CA ASP A 14 -1.15 -5.18 -10.36
C ASP A 14 0.32 -5.60 -10.38
N MET A 15 0.73 -6.45 -9.44
CA MET A 15 2.10 -6.94 -9.36
C MET A 15 2.48 -7.71 -10.61
N LYS A 16 1.58 -8.52 -11.15
CA LYS A 16 1.86 -9.31 -12.35
C LYS A 16 2.10 -8.45 -13.59
N LYS A 17 1.61 -7.21 -13.59
CA LYS A 17 1.83 -6.28 -14.71
C LYS A 17 3.23 -5.66 -14.69
N LEU A 18 3.93 -5.75 -13.58
CA LEU A 18 5.28 -5.19 -13.45
C LEU A 18 6.29 -6.18 -14.05
N ASP A 19 7.42 -5.65 -14.54
CA ASP A 19 8.48 -6.54 -14.98
C ASP A 19 9.10 -7.24 -13.74
N HIS A 20 9.87 -8.29 -13.99
CA HIS A 20 10.42 -9.11 -12.92
C HIS A 20 11.30 -8.30 -11.96
N SER A 21 12.14 -7.42 -12.51
CA SER A 21 13.02 -6.60 -11.70
C SER A 21 12.25 -5.66 -10.77
N ALA A 22 11.20 -5.02 -11.30
CA ALA A 22 10.36 -4.14 -10.51
C ALA A 22 9.61 -4.91 -9.42
N GLN A 23 9.11 -6.11 -9.73
CA GLN A 23 8.45 -6.96 -8.74
C GLN A 23 9.37 -7.25 -7.56
N ILE A 24 10.61 -7.60 -7.82
CA ILE A 24 11.58 -7.91 -6.76
C ILE A 24 11.80 -6.70 -5.87
N GLN A 25 12.01 -5.52 -6.46
CA GLN A 25 12.27 -4.30 -5.71
C GLN A 25 11.05 -3.89 -4.87
N VAL A 26 9.86 -3.99 -5.44
CA VAL A 26 8.63 -3.65 -4.72
C VAL A 26 8.43 -4.61 -3.54
N LEU A 27 8.63 -5.90 -3.75
CA LEU A 27 8.50 -6.88 -2.66
C LEU A 27 9.51 -6.63 -1.55
N LYS A 28 10.74 -6.27 -1.88
CA LYS A 28 11.74 -5.93 -0.86
C LYS A 28 11.30 -4.74 -0.02
N GLY A 29 10.77 -3.71 -0.67
CA GLY A 29 10.28 -2.53 0.04
C GLY A 29 9.09 -2.83 0.93
N ILE A 30 8.16 -3.65 0.43
CA ILE A 30 7.00 -4.07 1.22
C ILE A 30 7.45 -4.87 2.45
N LYS A 31 8.40 -5.79 2.29
CA LYS A 31 8.92 -6.57 3.41
C LYS A 31 9.60 -5.69 4.44
N LYS A 32 10.36 -4.68 4.00
CA LYS A 32 10.99 -3.75 4.92
C LYS A 32 9.94 -3.01 5.75
N VAL A 33 8.92 -2.49 5.10
CA VAL A 33 7.85 -1.75 5.79
C VAL A 33 7.05 -2.68 6.70
N SER A 34 6.90 -3.95 6.35
CA SER A 34 6.13 -4.91 7.14
C SER A 34 6.73 -5.18 8.52
N GLN A 35 7.97 -4.79 8.75
CA GLN A 35 8.58 -4.90 10.07
C GLN A 35 7.88 -3.97 11.06
N ASN A 36 7.42 -2.82 10.59
CA ASN A 36 6.56 -1.92 11.35
C ASN A 36 5.77 -1.04 10.38
N PRO A 37 4.62 -1.51 9.88
CA PRO A 37 3.87 -0.78 8.86
C PRO A 37 3.01 0.35 9.41
N LEU A 38 3.05 0.59 10.71
CA LEU A 38 2.33 1.70 11.31
C LEU A 38 2.91 3.02 10.83
N SER A 39 2.16 4.11 11.03
CA SER A 39 2.60 5.42 10.57
C SER A 39 3.88 5.88 11.27
N VAL A 40 4.56 6.84 10.67
CA VAL A 40 5.75 7.45 11.27
C VAL A 40 5.44 8.02 12.65
N ARG A 41 4.22 8.54 12.85
CA ARG A 41 3.80 9.06 14.15
C ARG A 41 3.80 7.99 15.24
N GLU A 42 3.62 6.74 14.86
CA GLU A 42 3.62 5.62 15.79
C GLU A 42 4.96 4.88 15.77
N GLY A 43 5.98 5.48 15.19
CA GLY A 43 7.33 4.91 15.14
C GLY A 43 7.54 3.93 14.01
N GLY A 44 6.61 3.83 13.08
CA GLY A 44 6.71 2.90 11.96
C GLY A 44 7.30 3.52 10.69
N TYR A 45 7.27 2.76 9.63
CA TYR A 45 7.81 3.16 8.32
C TYR A 45 6.74 3.72 7.38
N GLY A 46 5.46 3.64 7.75
CA GLY A 46 4.36 4.01 6.88
C GLY A 46 4.11 5.51 6.84
N LYS A 47 3.71 6.00 5.67
CA LYS A 47 3.31 7.39 5.50
C LYS A 47 1.80 7.45 5.27
N SER A 48 1.10 8.11 6.18
CA SER A 48 -0.35 8.25 6.09
C SER A 48 -0.74 9.16 4.93
N LEU A 49 -1.83 8.81 4.24
CA LEU A 49 -2.36 9.63 3.15
C LEU A 49 -3.28 10.74 3.64
N GLY A 50 -4.02 10.49 4.71
CA GLY A 50 -5.01 11.44 5.20
C GLY A 50 -6.14 11.65 4.20
N ASN A 51 -6.73 12.85 4.19
CA ASN A 51 -7.77 13.24 3.24
C ASN A 51 -7.17 14.14 2.16
N LYS A 52 -7.39 13.80 0.89
CA LYS A 52 -6.90 14.61 -0.23
C LYS A 52 -7.97 14.74 -1.28
N SER A 53 -8.13 15.97 -1.81
CA SER A 53 -9.05 16.25 -2.93
C SER A 53 -10.46 15.73 -2.69
N GLY A 54 -10.94 15.79 -1.46
CA GLY A 54 -12.28 15.34 -1.11
C GLY A 54 -12.42 13.83 -0.98
N THR A 55 -11.36 13.07 -1.24
CA THR A 55 -11.39 11.61 -1.07
C THR A 55 -10.93 11.25 0.32
N ASN A 56 -11.72 10.43 1.01
CA ASN A 56 -11.37 9.95 2.33
C ASN A 56 -10.34 8.83 2.22
N LEU A 57 -9.11 9.12 2.62
CA LEU A 57 -7.99 8.17 2.58
C LEU A 57 -7.56 7.75 3.98
N THR A 58 -8.44 7.93 4.96
CA THR A 58 -8.17 7.54 6.35
C THR A 58 -7.81 6.06 6.43
N ASN A 59 -6.80 5.75 7.23
CA ASN A 59 -6.28 4.41 7.44
C ASN A 59 -5.51 3.82 6.26
N LEU A 60 -5.31 4.59 5.19
CA LEU A 60 -4.47 4.19 4.08
C LEU A 60 -3.07 4.77 4.23
N MET A 61 -2.07 4.00 3.84
CA MET A 61 -0.68 4.41 3.89
C MET A 61 0.00 4.09 2.57
N LYS A 62 1.12 4.77 2.31
CA LYS A 62 1.79 4.65 1.01
C LYS A 62 3.26 4.29 1.16
N ILE A 63 3.78 3.66 0.11
CA ILE A 63 5.22 3.46 -0.10
C ILE A 63 5.51 3.96 -1.50
N LYS A 64 6.49 4.86 -1.65
CA LYS A 64 6.89 5.35 -2.96
C LYS A 64 8.22 4.75 -3.37
N PHE A 65 8.26 4.21 -4.57
CA PHE A 65 9.49 3.72 -5.20
C PHE A 65 9.86 4.70 -6.29
N ARG A 66 10.58 5.76 -5.91
CA ARG A 66 10.86 6.88 -6.83
C ARG A 66 11.60 6.45 -8.08
N ASP A 67 12.58 5.57 -7.94
CA ASP A 67 13.38 5.10 -9.08
C ASP A 67 12.56 4.32 -10.08
N LEU A 68 11.49 3.67 -9.62
CA LEU A 68 10.62 2.86 -10.47
C LEU A 68 9.38 3.61 -10.92
N GLY A 69 9.09 4.74 -10.32
CA GLY A 69 7.85 5.46 -10.56
C GLY A 69 6.61 4.71 -10.05
N ILE A 70 6.79 3.81 -9.11
CA ILE A 70 5.71 2.95 -8.60
C ILE A 70 5.29 3.41 -7.22
N ARG A 71 3.99 3.33 -6.95
CA ARG A 71 3.40 3.64 -5.66
C ARG A 71 2.62 2.44 -5.16
N VAL A 72 2.77 2.14 -3.88
CA VAL A 72 2.02 1.08 -3.21
C VAL A 72 1.17 1.72 -2.12
N VAL A 73 -0.11 1.36 -2.07
CA VAL A 73 -1.00 1.79 -1.00
C VAL A 73 -1.42 0.55 -0.22
N TYR A 74 -1.39 0.65 1.09
CA TYR A 74 -1.78 -0.45 1.96
C TYR A 74 -2.56 0.06 3.16
N LYS A 75 -3.23 -0.85 3.84
CA LYS A 75 -3.82 -0.56 5.14
C LYS A 75 -3.31 -1.57 6.16
N VAL A 76 -3.38 -1.22 7.44
CA VAL A 76 -3.01 -2.15 8.50
C VAL A 76 -4.25 -2.62 9.24
N GLU A 77 -4.28 -3.89 9.54
CA GLU A 77 -5.28 -4.47 10.43
C GLU A 77 -4.56 -4.83 11.72
N ARG A 78 -4.84 -4.06 12.78
CA ARG A 78 -4.12 -4.22 14.04
C ARG A 78 -4.44 -5.54 14.71
N VAL A 79 -5.69 -5.98 14.60
CA VAL A 79 -6.08 -7.30 15.07
C VAL A 79 -5.54 -8.32 14.09
N GLY A 80 -4.69 -9.23 14.57
CA GLY A 80 -4.03 -10.19 13.71
C GLY A 80 -2.73 -9.70 13.07
N LYS A 81 -2.44 -8.41 13.18
CA LYS A 81 -1.20 -7.79 12.67
C LYS A 81 -0.98 -8.08 11.19
N VAL A 82 -1.91 -7.61 10.36
CA VAL A 82 -1.88 -7.80 8.92
C VAL A 82 -1.63 -6.48 8.21
N MET A 83 -0.68 -6.49 7.28
CA MET A 83 -0.42 -5.40 6.35
C MET A 83 -1.05 -5.79 5.02
N LYS A 84 -2.16 -5.15 4.66
CA LYS A 84 -2.92 -5.52 3.48
C LYS A 84 -2.62 -4.58 2.32
N ILE A 85 -2.05 -5.12 1.24
CA ILE A 85 -1.69 -4.33 0.07
C ILE A 85 -2.93 -4.13 -0.80
N ILE A 86 -3.29 -2.88 -1.04
CA ILE A 86 -4.52 -2.49 -1.74
C ILE A 86 -4.28 -2.25 -3.22
N VAL A 87 -3.20 -1.52 -3.55
CA VAL A 87 -2.90 -1.20 -4.94
C VAL A 87 -1.40 -1.04 -5.14
N VAL A 88 -0.92 -1.47 -6.31
CA VAL A 88 0.47 -1.27 -6.75
C VAL A 88 0.38 -0.70 -8.16
N SER A 89 0.85 0.53 -8.37
CA SER A 89 0.64 1.18 -9.67
C SER A 89 1.71 2.21 -9.98
N ALA A 90 1.96 2.40 -11.28
CA ALA A 90 2.84 3.44 -11.80
C ALA A 90 2.06 4.70 -12.22
N ARG A 91 0.78 4.81 -11.90
CA ARG A 91 -0.04 5.96 -12.25
C ARG A 91 0.26 7.15 -11.34
N THR A 92 -0.39 8.30 -11.62
CA THR A 92 -0.24 9.49 -10.78
C THR A 92 -0.76 9.23 -9.36
N ASP A 93 -0.30 10.04 -8.41
CA ASP A 93 -0.76 9.93 -7.02
C ASP A 93 -2.28 9.96 -6.92
N GLU A 94 -2.91 10.92 -7.60
CA GLU A 94 -4.36 11.06 -7.53
C GLU A 94 -5.08 9.79 -8.02
N GLN A 95 -4.65 9.26 -9.16
CA GLN A 95 -5.25 8.04 -9.70
C GLN A 95 -5.08 6.84 -8.78
N VAL A 96 -3.88 6.67 -8.22
CA VAL A 96 -3.59 5.57 -7.32
C VAL A 96 -4.41 5.68 -6.04
N TYR A 97 -4.49 6.88 -5.47
CA TYR A 97 -5.21 7.09 -4.22
C TYR A 97 -6.72 6.92 -4.40
N ASN A 98 -7.28 7.38 -5.51
CA ASN A 98 -8.69 7.19 -5.80
C ASN A 98 -9.02 5.70 -5.97
N GLU A 99 -8.15 4.97 -6.66
CA GLU A 99 -8.33 3.52 -6.82
C GLU A 99 -8.23 2.80 -5.49
N ALA A 100 -7.28 3.22 -4.64
CA ALA A 100 -7.11 2.63 -3.32
C ALA A 100 -8.36 2.82 -2.46
N ALA A 101 -8.95 4.00 -2.48
CA ALA A 101 -10.18 4.27 -1.73
C ALA A 101 -11.33 3.39 -2.20
N LYS A 102 -11.48 3.23 -3.52
CA LYS A 102 -12.52 2.36 -4.07
C LYS A 102 -12.35 0.92 -3.63
N ARG A 103 -11.12 0.40 -3.71
CA ARG A 103 -10.83 -0.98 -3.34
C ARG A 103 -11.04 -1.21 -1.85
N ARG A 104 -10.63 -0.24 -1.02
CA ARG A 104 -10.84 -0.32 0.42
C ARG A 104 -12.33 -0.41 0.74
N ASP A 105 -13.14 0.46 0.14
CA ASP A 105 -14.58 0.51 0.41
C ASP A 105 -15.26 -0.81 0.04
N ARG A 106 -14.86 -1.42 -1.06
CA ARG A 106 -15.39 -2.73 -1.46
C ARG A 106 -14.95 -3.84 -0.51
N CYS A 107 -13.72 -3.74 0.00
CA CYS A 107 -13.17 -4.73 0.91
C CYS A 107 -13.82 -4.66 2.29
N ASP A 108 -14.18 -3.45 2.73
CA ASP A 108 -14.73 -3.23 4.06
C ASP A 108 -16.27 -3.40 4.13
N SER A 109 -16.90 -3.55 2.98
CA SER A 109 -18.36 -3.69 2.93
C SER A 109 -18.87 -5.07 3.35
#